data_924e25d404bdf473125c607c83f2aad7
#
_entry.id   924e25d404bdf473125c607c83f2aad7
#
_cell.length_a   1.000
_cell.length_b   1.000
_cell.length_c   1.000
_cell.angle_alpha   90.00
_cell.angle_beta   90.00
_cell.angle_gamma   90.00
#
_symmetry.space_group_name_H-M   'P 1'
#
loop_
_entity.id
_entity.type
_entity.pdbx_description
1 polymer ?
#
loop_
_entity_poly.entity_id
_entity_poly.type
_entity_poly.pdbx_seq_one_letter_code
_entity_poly.pdbx_strand_id
1 'polypeptide(L)'
;MNTLDAIINSRIFAILRAVPGDRLIGTAEALIRGGVRALEVTFVQNGRILDTAESICALRDALGSSITLGAGTVMTVEQLETAKMAGAEFIVAPNTDERLIARAKELSLTAIPGALTPTEVARAYAAGADAVKLFPAGLMGAEYLKAIRGPMPHIPIAAVGNITENNIAAFKNAGACAFGISSGLASAEEINNCRYEDITQNCKRYFGALNA
;
A
#
# COMPACT_ATOMS: atom_id res chain seq x y z
N MET A 1 -15.07 -11.56 3.18
CA MET A 1 -14.32 -10.33 3.56
C MET A 1 -13.92 -9.66 2.27
N ASN A 2 -14.23 -8.37 2.08
CA ASN A 2 -13.81 -7.66 0.87
C ASN A 2 -12.33 -7.25 0.95
N THR A 3 -11.73 -6.80 -0.17
CA THR A 3 -10.31 -6.46 -0.25
C THR A 3 -9.93 -5.30 0.68
N LEU A 4 -10.79 -4.28 0.83
CA LEU A 4 -10.53 -3.17 1.75
C LEU A 4 -10.48 -3.66 3.20
N ASP A 5 -11.42 -4.50 3.61
CA ASP A 5 -11.43 -5.09 4.95
C ASP A 5 -10.16 -5.91 5.21
N ALA A 6 -9.68 -6.66 4.21
CA ALA A 6 -8.44 -7.41 4.32
C ALA A 6 -7.23 -6.49 4.55
N ILE A 7 -7.16 -5.36 3.84
CA ILE A 7 -6.10 -4.35 4.00
C ILE A 7 -6.18 -3.70 5.39
N ILE A 8 -7.37 -3.30 5.83
CA ILE A 8 -7.60 -2.68 7.14
C ILE A 8 -7.24 -3.66 8.26
N ASN A 9 -7.65 -4.92 8.16
CA ASN A 9 -7.33 -5.96 9.15
C ASN A 9 -5.85 -6.31 9.18
N SER A 10 -5.17 -6.24 8.03
CA SER A 10 -3.70 -6.36 7.95
C SER A 10 -2.98 -5.22 8.66
N ARG A 11 -3.62 -4.06 8.82
CA ARG A 11 -3.03 -2.81 9.36
C ARG A 11 -1.91 -2.26 8.50
N ILE A 12 -1.00 -3.09 8.03
CA ILE A 12 0.15 -2.70 7.22
C ILE A 12 0.07 -3.40 5.86
N PHE A 13 0.21 -2.61 4.79
CA PHE A 13 0.55 -3.15 3.48
C PHE A 13 2.00 -2.76 3.15
N ALA A 14 2.79 -3.78 2.79
CA ALA A 14 4.19 -3.56 2.43
C ALA A 14 4.30 -3.15 0.95
N ILE A 15 5.10 -2.10 0.70
CA ILE A 15 5.31 -1.55 -0.64
C ILE A 15 6.62 -2.09 -1.19
N LEU A 16 6.52 -2.96 -2.20
CA LEU A 16 7.63 -3.55 -2.93
C LEU A 16 7.96 -2.67 -4.14
N ARG A 17 9.07 -1.91 -4.01
CA ARG A 17 9.50 -0.98 -5.06
C ARG A 17 10.80 -1.47 -5.70
N ALA A 18 10.75 -1.73 -7.02
CA ALA A 18 11.90 -2.14 -7.82
C ALA A 18 12.68 -3.32 -7.19
N VAL A 19 11.96 -4.31 -6.64
CA VAL A 19 12.58 -5.51 -6.08
C VAL A 19 13.04 -6.41 -7.23
N PRO A 20 14.32 -6.86 -7.25
CA PRO A 20 14.79 -7.78 -8.28
C PRO A 20 13.98 -9.09 -8.27
N GLY A 21 13.68 -9.64 -9.46
CA GLY A 21 12.82 -10.82 -9.59
C GLY A 21 13.32 -12.03 -8.81
N ASP A 22 14.63 -12.25 -8.76
CA ASP A 22 15.28 -13.34 -8.01
C ASP A 22 15.24 -13.14 -6.47
N ARG A 23 14.88 -11.95 -5.98
CA ARG A 23 14.72 -11.59 -4.56
C ARG A 23 13.26 -11.46 -4.13
N LEU A 24 12.33 -11.37 -5.11
CA LEU A 24 10.95 -10.99 -4.89
C LEU A 24 10.22 -11.96 -3.93
N ILE A 25 10.28 -13.25 -4.21
CA ILE A 25 9.57 -14.26 -3.42
C ILE A 25 10.14 -14.34 -2.00
N GLY A 26 11.48 -14.42 -1.85
CA GLY A 26 12.11 -14.45 -0.53
C GLY A 26 11.79 -13.21 0.32
N THR A 27 11.73 -12.03 -0.31
CA THR A 27 11.32 -10.79 0.36
C THR A 27 9.87 -10.86 0.81
N ALA A 28 8.96 -11.31 -0.05
CA ALA A 28 7.54 -11.43 0.28
C ALA A 28 7.30 -12.43 1.42
N GLU A 29 7.96 -13.59 1.39
CA GLU A 29 7.88 -14.59 2.47
C GLU A 29 8.40 -14.03 3.80
N ALA A 30 9.50 -13.25 3.79
CA ALA A 30 10.02 -12.60 4.98
C ALA A 30 9.02 -11.61 5.59
N LEU A 31 8.38 -10.78 4.75
CA LEU A 31 7.30 -9.87 5.16
C LEU A 31 6.13 -10.63 5.77
N ILE A 32 5.72 -11.74 5.15
CA ILE A 32 4.61 -12.58 5.63
C ILE A 32 4.95 -13.23 6.98
N ARG A 33 6.18 -13.76 7.15
CA ARG A 33 6.65 -14.28 8.45
C ARG A 33 6.62 -13.20 9.53
N GLY A 34 6.87 -11.94 9.15
CA GLY A 34 6.77 -10.78 10.03
C GLY A 34 5.35 -10.30 10.35
N GLY A 35 4.32 -10.89 9.73
CA GLY A 35 2.91 -10.58 10.01
C GLY A 35 2.18 -9.79 8.92
N VAL A 36 2.85 -9.35 7.87
CA VAL A 36 2.23 -8.65 6.73
C VAL A 36 1.29 -9.60 5.97
N ARG A 37 0.12 -9.08 5.55
CA ARG A 37 -0.89 -9.84 4.79
C ARG A 37 -1.36 -9.11 3.52
N ALA A 38 -0.87 -7.90 3.26
CA ALA A 38 -1.15 -7.15 2.05
C ALA A 38 0.17 -6.64 1.43
N LEU A 39 0.36 -6.85 0.14
CA LEU A 39 1.56 -6.44 -0.60
C LEU A 39 1.17 -5.56 -1.79
N GLU A 40 1.86 -4.44 -1.94
CA GLU A 40 1.75 -3.51 -3.08
C GLU A 40 3.02 -3.63 -3.92
N VAL A 41 2.90 -4.02 -5.20
CA VAL A 41 4.01 -4.00 -6.17
C VAL A 41 3.93 -2.73 -7.00
N THR A 42 4.96 -1.87 -6.95
CA THR A 42 4.88 -0.55 -7.58
C THR A 42 5.33 -0.56 -9.03
N PHE A 43 4.58 0.14 -9.90
CA PHE A 43 5.07 0.49 -11.24
C PHE A 43 6.27 1.44 -11.16
N VAL A 44 7.28 1.17 -11.97
CA VAL A 44 8.40 2.07 -12.22
C VAL A 44 8.05 2.90 -13.45
N GLN A 45 7.87 4.22 -13.32
CA GLN A 45 7.27 5.05 -14.37
C GLN A 45 8.07 5.09 -15.70
N ASN A 46 9.37 4.88 -15.65
CA ASN A 46 10.23 4.78 -16.84
C ASN A 46 10.62 3.33 -17.17
N GLY A 47 10.01 2.35 -16.48
CA GLY A 47 10.23 0.91 -16.69
C GLY A 47 9.19 0.30 -17.61
N ARG A 48 9.37 -0.97 -17.93
CA ARG A 48 8.35 -1.73 -18.66
C ARG A 48 7.17 -2.03 -17.74
N ILE A 49 5.97 -1.76 -18.23
CA ILE A 49 4.71 -2.07 -17.49
C ILE A 49 4.65 -3.56 -17.16
N LEU A 50 5.11 -4.41 -18.05
CA LEU A 50 5.10 -5.87 -17.88
C LEU A 50 5.97 -6.35 -16.71
N ASP A 51 7.03 -5.65 -16.34
CA ASP A 51 7.89 -6.09 -15.22
C ASP A 51 7.11 -6.12 -13.88
N THR A 52 6.22 -5.15 -13.68
CA THR A 52 5.32 -5.14 -12.51
C THR A 52 4.25 -6.23 -12.60
N ALA A 53 3.69 -6.46 -13.77
CA ALA A 53 2.71 -7.52 -13.99
C ALA A 53 3.33 -8.91 -13.75
N GLU A 54 4.51 -9.19 -14.29
CA GLU A 54 5.26 -10.41 -14.06
C GLU A 54 5.53 -10.64 -12.57
N SER A 55 5.88 -9.57 -11.83
CA SER A 55 6.09 -9.63 -10.38
C SER A 55 4.79 -9.98 -9.63
N ILE A 56 3.66 -9.39 -10.01
CA ILE A 56 2.35 -9.69 -9.40
C ILE A 56 1.96 -11.14 -9.69
N CYS A 57 2.10 -11.62 -10.93
CA CYS A 57 1.84 -13.01 -11.31
C CYS A 57 2.71 -13.98 -10.49
N ALA A 58 4.02 -13.74 -10.42
CA ALA A 58 4.95 -14.59 -9.68
C ALA A 58 4.59 -14.67 -8.18
N LEU A 59 4.20 -13.54 -7.57
CA LEU A 59 3.73 -13.53 -6.18
C LEU A 59 2.40 -14.27 -6.01
N ARG A 60 1.47 -14.13 -6.95
CA ARG A 60 0.18 -14.85 -6.91
C ARG A 60 0.40 -16.35 -7.03
N ASP A 61 1.25 -16.80 -7.94
CA ASP A 61 1.57 -18.21 -8.15
C ASP A 61 2.26 -18.82 -6.93
N ALA A 62 3.21 -18.10 -6.32
CA ALA A 62 3.96 -18.59 -5.18
C ALA A 62 3.17 -18.58 -3.86
N LEU A 63 2.33 -17.56 -3.63
CA LEU A 63 1.71 -17.30 -2.33
C LEU A 63 0.20 -17.57 -2.31
N GLY A 64 -0.41 -17.78 -3.46
CA GLY A 64 -1.85 -18.07 -3.59
C GLY A 64 -2.72 -16.95 -3.04
N SER A 65 -3.86 -17.34 -2.44
CA SER A 65 -4.85 -16.43 -1.85
C SER A 65 -4.60 -16.09 -0.37
N SER A 66 -3.44 -16.49 0.17
CA SER A 66 -3.10 -16.23 1.59
C SER A 66 -2.79 -14.77 1.89
N ILE A 67 -2.55 -13.98 0.85
CA ILE A 67 -2.23 -12.55 0.91
C ILE A 67 -3.10 -11.76 -0.07
N THR A 68 -3.32 -10.49 0.26
CA THR A 68 -3.95 -9.51 -0.63
C THR A 68 -2.87 -8.83 -1.47
N LEU A 69 -2.94 -8.97 -2.79
CA LEU A 69 -1.98 -8.37 -3.73
C LEU A 69 -2.56 -7.15 -4.42
N GLY A 70 -1.76 -6.10 -4.55
CA GLY A 70 -2.12 -4.91 -5.28
C GLY A 70 -0.98 -4.30 -6.07
N ALA A 71 -1.33 -3.34 -6.90
CA ALA A 71 -0.39 -2.55 -7.68
C ALA A 71 -0.31 -1.12 -7.15
N GLY A 72 0.91 -0.59 -7.05
CA GLY A 72 1.16 0.77 -6.60
C GLY A 72 1.72 1.67 -7.70
N THR A 73 1.68 2.98 -7.44
CA THR A 73 2.12 4.01 -8.38
C THR A 73 1.40 3.87 -9.74
N VAL A 74 0.12 3.49 -9.69
CA VAL A 74 -0.75 3.38 -10.87
C VAL A 74 -1.14 4.78 -11.30
N MET A 75 -0.71 5.20 -12.48
CA MET A 75 -0.94 6.55 -13.02
C MET A 75 -1.62 6.55 -14.39
N THR A 76 -1.82 5.38 -14.99
CA THR A 76 -2.47 5.24 -16.30
C THR A 76 -3.48 4.10 -16.30
N VAL A 77 -4.47 4.20 -17.20
CA VAL A 77 -5.46 3.12 -17.39
C VAL A 77 -4.78 1.83 -17.84
N GLU A 78 -3.76 1.91 -18.69
CA GLU A 78 -3.00 0.76 -19.14
C GLU A 78 -2.33 0.02 -17.96
N GLN A 79 -1.67 0.75 -17.03
CA GLN A 79 -1.10 0.16 -15.82
C GLN A 79 -2.16 -0.52 -14.96
N LEU A 80 -3.32 0.13 -14.81
CA LEU A 80 -4.44 -0.39 -14.03
C LEU A 80 -4.98 -1.70 -14.62
N GLU A 81 -5.25 -1.74 -15.92
CA GLU A 81 -5.75 -2.92 -16.62
C GLU A 81 -4.73 -4.06 -16.61
N THR A 82 -3.46 -3.73 -16.83
CA THR A 82 -2.36 -4.71 -16.76
C THR A 82 -2.24 -5.29 -15.35
N ALA A 83 -2.34 -4.48 -14.30
CA ALA A 83 -2.33 -4.96 -12.91
C ALA A 83 -3.52 -5.90 -12.63
N LYS A 84 -4.73 -5.55 -13.12
CA LYS A 84 -5.91 -6.41 -12.99
C LYS A 84 -5.71 -7.76 -13.65
N MET A 85 -5.18 -7.79 -14.88
CA MET A 85 -4.92 -9.04 -15.60
C MET A 85 -3.86 -9.90 -14.89
N ALA A 86 -2.89 -9.27 -14.22
CA ALA A 86 -1.88 -9.95 -13.42
C ALA A 86 -2.40 -10.49 -12.08
N GLY A 87 -3.64 -10.20 -11.70
CA GLY A 87 -4.26 -10.71 -10.49
C GLY A 87 -4.20 -9.74 -9.28
N ALA A 88 -3.96 -8.45 -9.52
CA ALA A 88 -4.12 -7.44 -8.47
C ALA A 88 -5.59 -7.33 -8.01
N GLU A 89 -5.77 -7.13 -6.71
CA GLU A 89 -7.07 -6.97 -6.04
C GLU A 89 -7.33 -5.51 -5.64
N PHE A 90 -6.26 -4.71 -5.51
CA PHE A 90 -6.33 -3.28 -5.23
C PHE A 90 -5.28 -2.49 -6.01
N ILE A 91 -5.55 -1.20 -6.14
CA ILE A 91 -4.59 -0.24 -6.71
C ILE A 91 -4.34 0.91 -5.75
N VAL A 92 -3.10 1.39 -5.78
CA VAL A 92 -2.68 2.59 -5.06
C VAL A 92 -2.07 3.57 -6.06
N ALA A 93 -2.51 4.81 -6.02
CA ALA A 93 -1.96 5.91 -6.84
C ALA A 93 -1.27 6.95 -5.94
N PRO A 94 -0.32 7.74 -6.47
CA PRO A 94 0.27 8.84 -5.71
C PRO A 94 -0.61 10.09 -5.68
N ASN A 95 -1.61 10.19 -6.54
CA ASN A 95 -2.50 11.33 -6.76
C ASN A 95 -3.96 10.89 -6.94
N THR A 96 -4.85 11.84 -6.96
CA THR A 96 -6.26 11.64 -7.29
C THR A 96 -6.49 11.85 -8.79
N ASP A 97 -6.84 10.79 -9.52
CA ASP A 97 -7.39 10.84 -10.89
C ASP A 97 -8.73 10.14 -10.90
N GLU A 98 -9.81 10.91 -11.08
CA GLU A 98 -11.18 10.40 -11.03
C GLU A 98 -11.48 9.35 -12.12
N ARG A 99 -10.81 9.44 -13.28
CA ARG A 99 -10.94 8.45 -14.37
C ARG A 99 -10.34 7.12 -13.96
N LEU A 100 -9.18 7.13 -13.30
CA LEU A 100 -8.57 5.89 -12.78
C LEU A 100 -9.41 5.28 -11.68
N ILE A 101 -9.98 6.09 -10.78
CA ILE A 101 -10.88 5.61 -9.74
C ILE A 101 -12.11 4.94 -10.37
N ALA A 102 -12.79 5.61 -11.29
CA ALA A 102 -13.96 5.07 -11.98
C ALA A 102 -13.62 3.74 -12.68
N ARG A 103 -12.51 3.70 -13.43
CA ARG A 103 -12.08 2.49 -14.13
C ARG A 103 -11.73 1.34 -13.17
N ALA A 104 -11.11 1.63 -12.03
CA ALA A 104 -10.84 0.63 -11.01
C ALA A 104 -12.15 0.00 -10.48
N LYS A 105 -13.18 0.81 -10.25
CA LYS A 105 -14.49 0.32 -9.80
C LYS A 105 -15.18 -0.54 -10.86
N GLU A 106 -15.11 -0.17 -12.14
CA GLU A 106 -15.63 -1.00 -13.24
C GLU A 106 -14.97 -2.39 -13.28
N LEU A 107 -13.68 -2.45 -12.96
CA LEU A 107 -12.89 -3.69 -12.92
C LEU A 107 -12.99 -4.42 -11.56
N SER A 108 -13.83 -3.96 -10.64
CA SER A 108 -13.96 -4.51 -9.28
C SER A 108 -12.63 -4.55 -8.51
N LEU A 109 -11.81 -3.51 -8.70
CA LEU A 109 -10.60 -3.29 -7.91
C LEU A 109 -10.89 -2.35 -6.74
N THR A 110 -10.28 -2.60 -5.59
CA THR A 110 -10.26 -1.64 -4.49
C THR A 110 -9.33 -0.47 -4.87
N ALA A 111 -9.86 0.75 -4.87
CA ALA A 111 -9.14 1.96 -5.27
C ALA A 111 -8.68 2.77 -4.06
N ILE A 112 -7.37 3.01 -3.95
CA ILE A 112 -6.74 3.79 -2.87
C ILE A 112 -5.91 4.93 -3.51
N PRO A 113 -6.56 5.97 -4.07
CA PRO A 113 -5.88 7.12 -4.66
C PRO A 113 -5.17 7.97 -3.61
N GLY A 114 -4.13 8.69 -4.04
CA GLY A 114 -3.36 9.59 -3.21
C GLY A 114 -3.96 10.99 -3.13
N ALA A 115 -3.89 11.59 -1.95
CA ALA A 115 -4.29 12.96 -1.67
C ALA A 115 -3.41 13.55 -0.56
N LEU A 116 -3.28 14.87 -0.56
CA LEU A 116 -2.62 15.59 0.52
C LEU A 116 -3.59 16.53 1.23
N THR A 117 -4.42 17.25 0.50
CA THR A 117 -5.31 18.30 1.03
C THR A 117 -6.72 17.76 1.32
N PRO A 118 -7.49 18.44 2.22
CA PRO A 118 -8.89 18.09 2.46
C PRO A 118 -9.74 18.04 1.21
N THR A 119 -9.52 18.97 0.25
CA THR A 119 -10.24 19.00 -1.03
C THR A 119 -9.96 17.75 -1.86
N GLU A 120 -8.69 17.32 -1.96
CA GLU A 120 -8.34 16.11 -2.69
C GLU A 120 -8.91 14.86 -2.02
N VAL A 121 -8.87 14.79 -0.69
CA VAL A 121 -9.48 13.68 0.07
C VAL A 121 -10.97 13.57 -0.22
N ALA A 122 -11.69 14.68 -0.14
CA ALA A 122 -13.13 14.71 -0.43
C ALA A 122 -13.44 14.34 -1.89
N ARG A 123 -12.66 14.85 -2.85
CA ARG A 123 -12.81 14.55 -4.29
C ARG A 123 -12.52 13.08 -4.60
N ALA A 124 -11.45 12.51 -4.05
CA ALA A 124 -11.12 11.10 -4.23
C ALA A 124 -12.27 10.20 -3.75
N TYR A 125 -12.79 10.47 -2.56
CA TYR A 125 -13.89 9.69 -2.01
C TYR A 125 -15.19 9.87 -2.78
N ALA A 126 -15.54 11.10 -3.19
CA ALA A 126 -16.71 11.38 -4.02
C ALA A 126 -16.62 10.69 -5.39
N ALA A 127 -15.45 10.51 -5.95
CA ALA A 127 -15.21 9.75 -7.18
C ALA A 127 -15.33 8.22 -7.03
N GLY A 128 -15.55 7.72 -5.80
CA GLY A 128 -15.77 6.29 -5.51
C GLY A 128 -14.54 5.55 -4.96
N ALA A 129 -13.53 6.26 -4.47
CA ALA A 129 -12.40 5.61 -3.79
C ALA A 129 -12.89 4.82 -2.56
N ASP A 130 -12.33 3.64 -2.34
CA ASP A 130 -12.66 2.80 -1.19
C ASP A 130 -11.94 3.28 0.08
N ALA A 131 -10.73 3.80 -0.07
CA ALA A 131 -9.97 4.53 0.95
C ALA A 131 -9.11 5.58 0.27
N VAL A 132 -8.56 6.52 1.03
CA VAL A 132 -7.66 7.56 0.50
C VAL A 132 -6.29 7.41 1.13
N LYS A 133 -5.25 7.36 0.31
CA LYS A 133 -3.85 7.41 0.73
C LYS A 133 -3.47 8.85 1.05
N LEU A 134 -3.29 9.19 2.32
CA LEU A 134 -2.67 10.45 2.70
C LEU A 134 -1.16 10.36 2.42
N PHE A 135 -0.64 11.19 1.51
CA PHE A 135 0.75 11.11 1.06
C PHE A 135 1.33 12.50 0.73
N PRO A 136 2.51 12.84 1.26
CA PRO A 136 3.35 12.08 2.20
C PRO A 136 2.96 12.37 3.67
N ALA A 137 2.30 11.42 4.34
CA ALA A 137 1.69 11.62 5.66
C ALA A 137 2.71 11.97 6.75
N GLY A 138 3.83 11.25 6.81
CA GLY A 138 4.83 11.43 7.87
C GLY A 138 5.50 12.80 7.89
N LEU A 139 5.55 13.50 6.73
CA LEU A 139 6.04 14.87 6.66
C LEU A 139 5.04 15.89 7.24
N MET A 140 3.75 15.56 7.18
CA MET A 140 2.67 16.42 7.69
C MET A 140 2.40 16.19 9.18
N GLY A 141 2.70 15.00 9.69
CA GLY A 141 2.45 14.61 11.07
C GLY A 141 1.03 14.09 11.33
N ALA A 142 0.87 13.42 12.47
CA ALA A 142 -0.41 12.78 12.84
C ALA A 142 -1.52 13.80 13.15
N GLU A 143 -1.19 14.98 13.68
CA GLU A 143 -2.17 16.05 13.94
C GLU A 143 -2.81 16.57 12.65
N TYR A 144 -2.08 16.56 11.53
CA TYR A 144 -2.65 16.89 10.23
C TYR A 144 -3.73 15.89 9.80
N LEU A 145 -3.44 14.58 9.93
CA LEU A 145 -4.46 13.55 9.68
C LEU A 145 -5.69 13.73 10.56
N LYS A 146 -5.49 13.99 11.85
CA LYS A 146 -6.56 14.22 12.80
C LYS A 146 -7.43 15.44 12.42
N ALA A 147 -6.80 16.52 11.97
CA ALA A 147 -7.49 17.73 11.50
C ALA A 147 -8.34 17.43 10.24
N ILE A 148 -7.83 16.64 9.27
CA ILE A 148 -8.61 16.21 8.10
C ILE A 148 -9.80 15.34 8.51
N ARG A 149 -9.58 14.39 9.42
CA ARG A 149 -10.63 13.46 9.86
C ARG A 149 -11.75 14.12 10.66
N GLY A 150 -11.49 15.24 11.33
CA GLY A 150 -12.52 15.97 12.10
C GLY A 150 -13.82 16.18 11.30
N PRO A 151 -13.78 16.86 10.15
CA PRO A 151 -14.95 17.07 9.30
C PRO A 151 -15.31 15.86 8.43
N MET A 152 -14.44 14.88 8.24
CA MET A 152 -14.60 13.74 7.32
C MET A 152 -14.33 12.39 8.00
N PRO A 153 -14.99 12.08 9.14
CA PRO A 153 -14.69 10.85 9.90
C PRO A 153 -15.10 9.57 9.16
N HIS A 154 -15.98 9.67 8.18
CA HIS A 154 -16.51 8.56 7.37
C HIS A 154 -15.55 8.10 6.26
N ILE A 155 -14.52 8.90 5.92
CA ILE A 155 -13.57 8.55 4.86
C ILE A 155 -12.44 7.70 5.46
N PRO A 156 -12.25 6.45 5.01
CA PRO A 156 -11.09 5.65 5.41
C PRO A 156 -9.80 6.27 4.85
N ILE A 157 -8.83 6.56 5.73
CA ILE A 157 -7.56 7.16 5.30
C ILE A 157 -6.40 6.24 5.70
N ALA A 158 -5.61 5.82 4.71
CA ALA A 158 -4.35 5.12 4.92
C ALA A 158 -3.19 6.12 4.96
N ALA A 159 -2.33 6.03 5.98
CA ALA A 159 -1.15 6.88 6.09
C ALA A 159 0.04 6.25 5.36
N VAL A 160 0.64 7.00 4.43
CA VAL A 160 1.75 6.52 3.60
C VAL A 160 2.83 7.60 3.46
N GLY A 161 4.09 7.17 3.45
CA GLY A 161 5.26 8.04 3.30
C GLY A 161 5.79 8.54 4.64
N ASN A 162 7.03 8.20 4.94
CA ASN A 162 7.72 8.52 6.19
C ASN A 162 6.99 8.04 7.47
N ILE A 163 6.27 6.91 7.37
CA ILE A 163 5.74 6.23 8.53
C ILE A 163 6.85 5.33 9.10
N THR A 164 7.13 5.51 10.38
CA THR A 164 8.20 4.82 11.12
C THR A 164 7.66 4.16 12.38
N GLU A 165 8.44 3.30 13.00
CA GLU A 165 8.11 2.70 14.31
C GLU A 165 7.79 3.75 15.37
N ASN A 166 8.45 4.92 15.31
CA ASN A 166 8.31 5.99 16.29
C ASN A 166 7.04 6.84 16.12
N ASN A 167 6.43 6.86 14.92
CA ASN A 167 5.27 7.71 14.65
C ASN A 167 3.99 6.94 14.32
N ILE A 168 4.07 5.65 13.99
CA ILE A 168 2.93 4.84 13.54
C ILE A 168 1.79 4.80 14.58
N ALA A 169 2.12 4.72 15.88
CA ALA A 169 1.12 4.75 16.95
C ALA A 169 0.35 6.08 16.99
N ALA A 170 1.04 7.21 16.78
CA ALA A 170 0.40 8.51 16.72
C ALA A 170 -0.58 8.60 15.54
N PHE A 171 -0.20 8.09 14.37
CA PHE A 171 -1.09 8.02 13.20
C PHE A 171 -2.28 7.07 13.41
N LYS A 172 -2.07 5.93 14.07
CA LYS A 172 -3.17 5.04 14.50
C LYS A 172 -4.18 5.80 15.37
N ASN A 173 -3.67 6.51 16.39
CA ASN A 173 -4.51 7.29 17.32
C ASN A 173 -5.20 8.47 16.63
N ALA A 174 -4.60 9.04 15.58
CA ALA A 174 -5.22 10.04 14.71
C ALA A 174 -6.29 9.44 13.77
N GLY A 175 -6.43 8.12 13.74
CA GLY A 175 -7.47 7.41 13.00
C GLY A 175 -7.07 6.93 11.61
N ALA A 176 -5.78 6.71 11.34
CA ALA A 176 -5.37 5.98 10.12
C ALA A 176 -5.97 4.57 10.14
N CYS A 177 -6.57 4.16 9.02
CA CYS A 177 -7.17 2.83 8.88
C CYS A 177 -6.13 1.76 8.49
N ALA A 178 -5.07 2.15 7.80
CA ALA A 178 -3.97 1.28 7.37
C ALA A 178 -2.69 2.09 7.12
N PHE A 179 -1.57 1.40 6.95
CA PHE A 179 -0.24 1.99 6.78
C PHE A 179 0.49 1.39 5.58
N GLY A 180 0.89 2.22 4.63
CA GLY A 180 1.76 1.79 3.52
C GLY A 180 3.22 2.05 3.86
N ILE A 181 4.02 0.98 3.98
CA ILE A 181 5.41 1.06 4.41
C ILE A 181 6.31 0.33 3.41
N SER A 182 7.39 0.99 2.98
CA SER A 182 8.37 0.44 2.03
C SER A 182 9.70 0.11 2.74
N SER A 183 10.70 0.98 2.62
CA SER A 183 12.06 0.77 3.11
C SER A 183 12.17 0.55 4.61
N GLY A 184 11.20 1.00 5.39
CA GLY A 184 11.16 0.71 6.83
C GLY A 184 10.93 -0.77 7.15
N LEU A 185 10.27 -1.52 6.24
CA LEU A 185 10.10 -2.97 6.39
C LEU A 185 11.19 -3.74 5.65
N ALA A 186 11.50 -3.33 4.42
CA ALA A 186 12.45 -4.01 3.54
C ALA A 186 13.24 -2.95 2.75
N SER A 187 14.42 -2.63 3.22
CA SER A 187 15.32 -1.71 2.54
C SER A 187 15.97 -2.38 1.32
N ALA A 188 16.39 -1.58 0.34
CA ALA A 188 17.10 -2.09 -0.82
C ALA A 188 18.39 -2.86 -0.44
N GLU A 189 19.07 -2.43 0.61
CA GLU A 189 20.26 -3.10 1.13
C GLU A 189 19.92 -4.50 1.67
N GLU A 190 18.86 -4.62 2.48
CA GLU A 190 18.43 -5.91 3.04
C GLU A 190 17.96 -6.87 1.95
N ILE A 191 17.21 -6.38 0.97
CA ILE A 191 16.73 -7.15 -0.18
C ILE A 191 17.92 -7.68 -1.00
N ASN A 192 18.83 -6.79 -1.41
CA ASN A 192 19.98 -7.15 -2.24
C ASN A 192 20.93 -8.15 -1.57
N ASN A 193 21.07 -8.07 -0.26
CA ASN A 193 21.92 -8.96 0.54
C ASN A 193 21.16 -10.16 1.14
N CYS A 194 19.90 -10.41 0.72
CA CYS A 194 19.05 -11.51 1.20
C CYS A 194 18.91 -11.56 2.74
N ARG A 195 18.92 -10.40 3.41
CA ARG A 195 18.78 -10.32 4.87
C ARG A 195 17.32 -10.49 5.28
N TYR A 196 16.72 -11.61 4.91
CA TYR A 196 15.29 -11.88 5.08
C TYR A 196 14.86 -11.93 6.55
N GLU A 197 15.74 -12.35 7.45
CA GLU A 197 15.42 -12.34 8.88
C GLU A 197 15.32 -10.91 9.42
N ASP A 198 16.17 -9.99 8.95
CA ASP A 198 16.09 -8.56 9.33
C ASP A 198 14.77 -7.95 8.88
N ILE A 199 14.33 -8.27 7.65
CA ILE A 199 13.00 -7.87 7.12
C ILE A 199 11.87 -8.38 8.03
N THR A 200 11.95 -9.66 8.43
CA THR A 200 10.98 -10.25 9.36
C THR A 200 10.95 -9.52 10.71
N GLN A 201 12.12 -9.19 11.27
CA GLN A 201 12.21 -8.46 12.54
C GLN A 201 11.75 -7.01 12.42
N ASN A 202 12.03 -6.33 11.29
CA ASN A 202 11.48 -5.00 11.02
C ASN A 202 9.95 -5.01 11.10
N CYS A 203 9.30 -5.95 10.42
CA CYS A 203 7.85 -6.09 10.48
C CYS A 203 7.34 -6.26 11.91
N LYS A 204 7.96 -7.16 12.69
CA LYS A 204 7.58 -7.40 14.10
C LYS A 204 7.69 -6.14 14.95
N ARG A 205 8.74 -5.30 14.73
CA ARG A 205 8.89 -4.01 15.43
C ARG A 205 7.75 -3.05 15.10
N TYR A 206 7.40 -2.93 13.81
CA TYR A 206 6.28 -2.08 13.38
C TYR A 206 4.94 -2.55 13.97
N PHE A 207 4.66 -3.85 13.94
CA PHE A 207 3.45 -4.39 14.58
C PHE A 207 3.47 -4.23 16.10
N GLY A 208 4.63 -4.37 16.75
CA GLY A 208 4.81 -4.08 18.17
C GLY A 208 4.45 -2.64 18.50
N ALA A 209 4.98 -1.67 17.74
CA ALA A 209 4.67 -0.26 17.89
C ALA A 209 3.19 0.10 17.62
N LEU A 210 2.52 -0.65 16.74
CA LEU A 210 1.08 -0.48 16.53
C LEU A 210 0.23 -0.99 17.70
N ASN A 211 0.73 -1.92 18.49
CA ASN A 211 -0.01 -2.55 19.58
C ASN A 211 0.32 -1.93 20.96
N ALA A 212 1.33 -1.08 21.00
CA ALA A 212 1.67 -0.29 22.17
C ALA A 212 0.71 0.90 22.36
#